data_a664c983d948d5c45ff655059266d8d2
#
_entry.id   a664c983d948d5c45ff655059266d8d2
#
_cell.length_a   1.000
_cell.length_b   1.000
_cell.length_c   1.000
_cell.angle_alpha   90.00
_cell.angle_beta   90.00
_cell.angle_gamma   90.00
#
_symmetry.space_group_name_H-M   'P 1'
#
loop_
_entity.id
_entity.type
_entity.pdbx_description
1 polymer ?
#
loop_
_entity_poly.entity_id
_entity_poly.type
_entity_poly.pdbx_seq_one_letter_code
_entity_poly.pdbx_strand_id
1 'polypeptide(L)'
;MNTNKFIYPASSLLLTSGLCFAQERDAVATTERPNVIYLLCDDMGYSDIEAYGQQMISTPNLNRLVNKGMSFTQFYASTAVSAPSRASLMTGQHTGHTKIRGNKEIQPEGQEPLDPNVETLGHLFQQNGYVTGCFGKWGMGYPGSGGEANKMGFDVFYGYNCQRKAHSYYPEYLWNNQEKEYQNGRYSQDAIHEHAMKFIEDNKDKAFFGYFTYTIPHAELCQPQDSIVDMYKGKFQEPHPWYDNGDYGTATNPRAQFAAMILS
;
A
#
# COMPACT_ATOMS: atom_id res chain seq x y z
N MET A 1 84.76 39.92 -21.82
CA MET A 1 83.58 39.50 -20.95
C MET A 1 82.42 39.30 -21.84
N ASN A 2 82.11 38.05 -22.06
CA ASN A 2 81.09 37.61 -23.02
C ASN A 2 79.70 37.63 -22.37
N THR A 3 78.81 38.36 -23.01
CA THR A 3 77.36 38.28 -22.74
C THR A 3 76.65 37.54 -23.85
N ASN A 4 76.33 36.29 -23.60
CA ASN A 4 75.50 35.51 -24.48
C ASN A 4 74.00 35.92 -24.36
N LYS A 5 73.44 36.45 -25.41
CA LYS A 5 72.02 36.66 -25.59
C LYS A 5 71.39 35.38 -26.12
N PHE A 6 70.52 34.77 -25.36
CA PHE A 6 69.65 33.71 -25.82
C PHE A 6 68.43 34.31 -26.54
N ILE A 7 68.24 33.95 -27.81
CA ILE A 7 67.11 34.30 -28.65
C ILE A 7 66.15 33.09 -28.53
N TYR A 8 64.96 33.29 -28.01
CA TYR A 8 63.88 32.30 -28.03
C TYR A 8 63.06 32.50 -29.33
N PRO A 9 62.72 31.45 -30.08
CA PRO A 9 61.81 31.57 -31.20
C PRO A 9 60.37 31.70 -30.70
N ALA A 10 59.65 32.66 -31.29
CA ALA A 10 58.23 32.84 -31.06
C ALA A 10 57.45 31.66 -31.73
N SER A 11 56.91 30.80 -30.92
CA SER A 11 55.98 29.76 -31.39
C SER A 11 54.59 30.39 -31.59
N SER A 12 54.14 30.42 -32.83
CA SER A 12 52.80 30.85 -33.22
C SER A 12 51.79 29.82 -32.71
N LEU A 13 50.96 30.24 -31.74
CA LEU A 13 49.85 29.43 -31.25
C LEU A 13 48.68 29.61 -32.21
N LEU A 14 48.43 28.62 -33.04
CA LEU A 14 47.20 28.52 -33.87
C LEU A 14 46.02 28.23 -32.90
N LEU A 15 45.18 29.21 -32.64
CA LEU A 15 43.89 29.01 -32.02
C LEU A 15 42.94 28.38 -33.03
N THR A 16 42.77 27.09 -32.98
CA THR A 16 41.64 26.42 -33.63
C THR A 16 40.40 26.65 -32.77
N SER A 17 39.54 27.58 -33.20
CA SER A 17 38.20 27.75 -32.69
C SER A 17 37.38 26.47 -33.01
N GLY A 18 37.38 25.51 -32.08
CA GLY A 18 36.45 24.41 -32.13
C GLY A 18 35.03 24.96 -31.93
N LEU A 19 34.26 24.99 -33.01
CA LEU A 19 32.80 25.10 -32.91
C LEU A 19 32.27 23.88 -32.17
N CYS A 20 32.03 24.05 -30.87
CA CYS A 20 31.15 23.13 -30.13
C CYS A 20 29.76 23.32 -30.71
N PHE A 21 29.34 22.44 -31.61
CA PHE A 21 27.93 22.23 -31.87
C PHE A 21 27.33 21.71 -30.58
N ALA A 22 26.67 22.57 -29.83
CA ALA A 22 25.71 22.16 -28.81
C ALA A 22 24.60 21.43 -29.57
N GLN A 23 24.64 20.10 -29.53
CA GLN A 23 23.55 19.27 -29.99
C GLN A 23 22.41 19.55 -29.01
N GLU A 24 21.48 20.41 -29.42
CA GLU A 24 20.19 20.53 -28.72
C GLU A 24 19.62 19.12 -28.61
N ARG A 25 19.63 18.61 -27.39
CA ARG A 25 18.86 17.45 -27.06
C ARG A 25 17.41 17.90 -26.95
N ASP A 26 16.73 17.99 -28.07
CA ASP A 26 15.28 17.90 -28.15
C ASP A 26 14.88 16.45 -27.82
N ALA A 27 15.01 16.09 -26.59
CA ALA A 27 14.32 14.99 -26.01
C ALA A 27 13.46 15.58 -24.89
N VAL A 28 12.36 16.21 -25.27
CA VAL A 28 11.18 16.16 -24.43
C VAL A 28 10.76 14.68 -24.46
N ALA A 29 11.40 13.88 -23.63
CA ALA A 29 10.82 12.65 -23.18
C ALA A 29 9.52 13.08 -22.52
N THR A 30 8.40 12.86 -23.20
CA THR A 30 7.12 12.76 -22.55
C THR A 30 7.30 11.61 -21.58
N THR A 31 7.70 11.93 -20.35
CA THR A 31 7.73 10.96 -19.27
C THR A 31 6.28 10.61 -19.02
N GLU A 32 5.81 9.56 -19.69
CA GLU A 32 4.56 8.93 -19.33
C GLU A 32 4.68 8.61 -17.85
N ARG A 33 3.83 9.23 -17.05
CA ARG A 33 3.82 8.98 -15.60
C ARG A 33 3.33 7.56 -15.40
N PRO A 34 4.11 6.67 -14.75
CA PRO A 34 3.66 5.30 -14.52
C PRO A 34 2.47 5.29 -13.58
N ASN A 35 1.55 4.37 -13.79
CA ASN A 35 0.56 4.04 -12.79
C ASN A 35 1.25 3.42 -11.57
N VAL A 36 0.78 3.77 -10.38
CA VAL A 36 1.33 3.27 -9.13
C VAL A 36 0.25 2.56 -8.35
N ILE A 37 0.50 1.30 -8.01
CA ILE A 37 -0.37 0.49 -7.16
C ILE A 37 0.44 0.08 -5.93
N TYR A 38 -0.05 0.45 -4.76
CA TYR A 38 0.48 0.03 -3.48
C TYR A 38 -0.47 -1.00 -2.86
N LEU A 39 -0.04 -2.26 -2.81
CA LEU A 39 -0.79 -3.33 -2.15
C LEU A 39 -0.29 -3.49 -0.73
N LEU A 40 -1.19 -3.35 0.23
CA LEU A 40 -0.93 -3.58 1.64
C LEU A 40 -1.84 -4.69 2.16
N CYS A 41 -1.24 -5.78 2.64
CA CYS A 41 -1.93 -6.85 3.34
C CYS A 41 -1.82 -6.60 4.85
N ASP A 42 -2.91 -6.83 5.58
CA ASP A 42 -2.96 -6.62 7.03
C ASP A 42 -2.53 -7.90 7.75
N ASP A 43 -1.47 -7.84 8.56
CA ASP A 43 -0.89 -8.96 9.30
C ASP A 43 -0.34 -10.13 8.43
N MET A 44 0.06 -9.88 7.19
CA MET A 44 0.82 -10.85 6.41
C MET A 44 2.31 -10.71 6.70
N GLY A 45 2.91 -11.76 7.22
CA GLY A 45 4.31 -11.79 7.61
C GLY A 45 5.26 -12.18 6.45
N TYR A 46 6.55 -11.94 6.68
CA TYR A 46 7.61 -12.33 5.74
C TYR A 46 7.56 -13.82 5.40
N SER A 47 7.34 -14.68 6.40
CA SER A 47 7.31 -16.13 6.25
C SER A 47 5.98 -16.68 5.69
N ASP A 48 5.07 -15.83 5.26
CA ASP A 48 3.79 -16.26 4.68
C ASP A 48 3.83 -16.33 3.14
N ILE A 49 4.93 -15.88 2.54
CA ILE A 49 5.13 -15.82 1.08
C ILE A 49 6.15 -16.87 0.62
N GLU A 50 5.80 -17.71 -0.38
CA GLU A 50 6.70 -18.74 -0.93
C GLU A 50 8.03 -18.18 -1.41
N ALA A 51 8.03 -17.02 -2.05
CA ALA A 51 9.24 -16.39 -2.57
C ALA A 51 10.27 -16.07 -1.47
N TYR A 52 9.86 -16.03 -0.21
CA TYR A 52 10.73 -15.84 0.94
C TYR A 52 11.04 -17.16 1.70
N GLY A 53 10.66 -18.30 1.12
CA GLY A 53 11.16 -19.62 1.54
C GLY A 53 10.17 -20.48 2.32
N GLN A 54 8.94 -20.03 2.59
CA GLN A 54 7.92 -20.92 3.13
C GLN A 54 7.43 -21.92 2.05
N GLN A 55 6.91 -23.10 2.47
CA GLN A 55 6.57 -24.20 1.55
C GLN A 55 5.14 -24.74 1.74
N MET A 56 4.35 -24.13 2.61
CA MET A 56 3.05 -24.66 3.01
C MET A 56 1.87 -23.91 2.39
N ILE A 57 2.04 -22.63 2.13
CA ILE A 57 1.00 -21.75 1.58
C ILE A 57 1.39 -21.38 0.15
N SER A 58 0.51 -21.63 -0.80
CA SER A 58 0.76 -21.27 -2.21
C SER A 58 0.51 -19.78 -2.45
N THR A 59 1.50 -19.10 -3.06
CA THR A 59 1.40 -17.67 -3.40
C THR A 59 1.86 -17.40 -4.84
N PRO A 60 1.25 -18.04 -5.87
CA PRO A 60 1.76 -18.05 -7.23
C PRO A 60 1.80 -16.66 -7.88
N ASN A 61 0.85 -15.80 -7.56
CA ASN A 61 0.79 -14.43 -8.10
C ASN A 61 1.86 -13.54 -7.47
N LEU A 62 2.11 -13.65 -6.16
CA LEU A 62 3.19 -12.94 -5.49
C LEU A 62 4.56 -13.44 -5.96
N ASN A 63 4.74 -14.75 -6.15
CA ASN A 63 5.96 -15.32 -6.75
C ASN A 63 6.23 -14.74 -8.14
N ARG A 64 5.19 -14.58 -8.96
CA ARG A 64 5.31 -13.96 -10.29
C ARG A 64 5.75 -12.50 -10.21
N LEU A 65 5.23 -11.72 -9.24
CA LEU A 65 5.67 -10.34 -8.99
C LEU A 65 7.13 -10.29 -8.58
N VAL A 66 7.54 -11.12 -7.61
CA VAL A 66 8.93 -11.21 -7.16
C VAL A 66 9.87 -11.56 -8.31
N ASN A 67 9.50 -12.53 -9.15
CA ASN A 67 10.33 -12.97 -10.29
C ASN A 67 10.45 -11.91 -11.40
N LYS A 68 9.53 -10.96 -11.49
CA LYS A 68 9.53 -9.89 -12.50
C LYS A 68 10.00 -8.55 -11.97
N GLY A 69 10.10 -8.41 -10.68
CA GLY A 69 10.39 -7.15 -9.98
C GLY A 69 11.63 -7.24 -9.10
N MET A 70 11.61 -6.44 -8.05
CA MET A 70 12.65 -6.40 -7.02
C MET A 70 12.04 -6.87 -5.71
N SER A 71 12.70 -7.81 -5.01
CA SER A 71 12.32 -8.21 -3.67
C SER A 71 13.23 -7.57 -2.62
N PHE A 72 12.63 -7.10 -1.54
CA PHE A 72 13.33 -6.49 -0.42
C PHE A 72 13.38 -7.49 0.73
N THR A 73 14.58 -7.91 1.10
CA THR A 73 14.79 -8.86 2.21
C THR A 73 14.89 -8.20 3.57
N GLN A 74 15.00 -6.87 3.61
CA GLN A 74 15.14 -6.05 4.82
C GLN A 74 14.20 -4.84 4.76
N PHE A 75 12.90 -5.08 4.55
CA PHE A 75 11.87 -4.07 4.57
C PHE A 75 10.92 -4.33 5.74
N TYR A 76 10.77 -3.36 6.62
CA TYR A 76 10.01 -3.50 7.87
C TYR A 76 8.87 -2.50 7.93
N ALA A 77 7.72 -2.93 8.46
CA ALA A 77 6.69 -2.01 8.91
C ALA A 77 7.23 -1.15 10.06
N SER A 78 6.80 0.09 10.15
CA SER A 78 7.30 1.03 11.16
C SER A 78 6.96 0.63 12.60
N THR A 79 5.90 -0.15 12.78
CA THR A 79 5.45 -0.72 14.06
C THR A 79 4.52 -1.90 13.81
N ALA A 80 4.37 -2.75 14.82
CA ALA A 80 3.48 -3.92 14.79
C ALA A 80 1.98 -3.57 14.88
N VAL A 81 1.63 -2.34 15.25
CA VAL A 81 0.23 -1.90 15.44
C VAL A 81 -0.25 -1.17 14.18
N SER A 82 -1.45 -1.53 13.70
CA SER A 82 -1.97 -1.16 12.38
C SER A 82 -2.10 0.36 12.18
N ALA A 83 -2.80 1.10 13.04
CA ALA A 83 -3.04 2.54 12.82
C ALA A 83 -1.74 3.36 12.80
N PRO A 84 -0.79 3.23 13.74
CA PRO A 84 0.47 3.97 13.68
C PRO A 84 1.37 3.51 12.53
N SER A 85 1.33 2.23 12.11
CA SER A 85 2.05 1.76 10.93
C SER A 85 1.54 2.44 9.64
N ARG A 86 0.22 2.50 9.48
CA ARG A 86 -0.43 3.19 8.35
C ARG A 86 -0.15 4.69 8.36
N ALA A 87 -0.18 5.32 9.54
CA ALA A 87 0.15 6.73 9.71
C ALA A 87 1.59 7.05 9.30
N SER A 88 2.55 6.21 9.71
CA SER A 88 3.95 6.35 9.29
C SER A 88 4.12 6.17 7.77
N LEU A 89 3.43 5.18 7.17
CA LEU A 89 3.46 4.94 5.74
C LEU A 89 2.93 6.15 4.97
N MET A 90 1.78 6.69 5.39
CA MET A 90 1.12 7.80 4.71
C MET A 90 1.88 9.12 4.84
N THR A 91 2.54 9.36 5.98
CA THR A 91 3.19 10.65 6.27
C THR A 91 4.70 10.64 6.08
N GLY A 92 5.32 9.48 5.91
CA GLY A 92 6.78 9.33 5.90
C GLY A 92 7.44 9.62 7.25
N GLN A 93 6.65 9.78 8.32
CA GLN A 93 7.17 10.12 9.65
C GLN A 93 7.40 8.86 10.48
N HIS A 94 8.48 8.84 11.22
CA HIS A 94 8.73 7.81 12.23
C HIS A 94 7.65 7.83 13.32
N THR A 95 7.28 6.67 13.87
CA THR A 95 6.24 6.53 14.90
C THR A 95 6.43 7.41 16.14
N GLY A 96 7.66 7.85 16.43
CA GLY A 96 7.97 8.84 17.47
C GLY A 96 7.49 10.25 17.15
N HIS A 97 7.19 10.56 15.89
CA HIS A 97 6.80 11.88 15.40
C HIS A 97 5.37 11.94 14.87
N THR A 98 4.78 10.80 14.51
CA THR A 98 3.38 10.77 14.09
C THR A 98 2.44 11.07 15.27
N LYS A 99 1.28 11.66 14.96
CA LYS A 99 0.20 11.88 15.94
C LYS A 99 -0.38 10.54 16.42
N ILE A 100 -0.61 9.60 15.50
CA ILE A 100 -1.22 8.31 15.79
C ILE A 100 -0.15 7.35 16.31
N ARG A 101 -0.30 6.89 17.56
CA ARG A 101 0.67 6.03 18.24
C ARG A 101 0.10 4.68 18.70
N GLY A 102 -1.16 4.41 18.43
CA GLY A 102 -1.85 3.17 18.77
C GLY A 102 -3.20 3.08 18.08
N ASN A 103 -3.87 1.94 18.22
CA ASN A 103 -5.24 1.77 17.74
C ASN A 103 -6.20 2.41 18.75
N LYS A 104 -6.50 3.70 18.56
CA LYS A 104 -7.45 4.42 19.39
C LYS A 104 -8.75 4.64 18.62
N GLU A 105 -9.76 3.87 19.00
CA GLU A 105 -11.10 4.00 18.45
C GLU A 105 -11.79 5.28 18.95
N ILE A 106 -12.57 5.89 18.08
CA ILE A 106 -13.43 7.04 18.38
C ILE A 106 -14.88 6.60 18.15
N GLN A 107 -15.68 6.67 19.20
CA GLN A 107 -17.09 6.27 19.15
C GLN A 107 -17.95 7.27 18.34
N PRO A 108 -19.06 6.84 17.70
CA PRO A 108 -19.58 5.47 17.61
C PRO A 108 -18.84 4.60 16.61
N GLU A 109 -18.16 5.18 15.62
CA GLU A 109 -17.33 4.50 14.63
C GLU A 109 -16.29 5.46 14.07
N GLY A 110 -15.04 5.16 14.28
CA GLY A 110 -13.93 5.97 13.77
C GLY A 110 -12.61 5.52 14.38
N GLN A 111 -11.58 6.21 13.96
CA GLN A 111 -10.23 6.01 14.46
C GLN A 111 -9.61 7.37 14.75
N GLU A 112 -8.66 7.44 15.70
CA GLU A 112 -7.90 8.67 15.93
C GLU A 112 -7.43 9.25 14.59
N PRO A 113 -7.85 10.49 14.24
CA PRO A 113 -7.56 11.02 12.92
C PRO A 113 -6.14 11.55 12.80
N LEU A 114 -5.58 11.45 11.59
CA LEU A 114 -4.40 12.22 11.22
C LEU A 114 -4.63 13.72 11.45
N ASP A 115 -3.55 14.47 11.61
CA ASP A 115 -3.63 15.94 11.61
C ASP A 115 -4.12 16.39 10.22
N PRO A 116 -5.19 17.22 10.14
CA PRO A 116 -5.70 17.67 8.85
C PRO A 116 -4.69 18.50 8.04
N ASN A 117 -3.63 18.98 8.66
CA ASN A 117 -2.59 19.75 7.98
C ASN A 117 -1.35 18.91 7.61
N VAL A 118 -1.34 17.61 7.94
CA VAL A 118 -0.20 16.77 7.59
C VAL A 118 -0.24 16.42 6.11
N GLU A 119 0.88 16.57 5.44
CA GLU A 119 1.02 16.08 4.07
C GLU A 119 1.13 14.55 4.06
N THR A 120 0.41 13.91 3.15
CA THR A 120 0.38 12.47 3.02
C THR A 120 0.85 12.04 1.63
N LEU A 121 1.13 10.74 1.50
CA LEU A 121 1.42 10.12 0.21
C LEU A 121 0.29 10.37 -0.81
N GLY A 122 -0.98 10.34 -0.37
CA GLY A 122 -2.14 10.69 -1.21
C GLY A 122 -2.04 12.11 -1.75
N HIS A 123 -1.77 13.11 -0.90
CA HIS A 123 -1.58 14.50 -1.33
C HIS A 123 -0.43 14.64 -2.33
N LEU A 124 0.70 13.96 -2.07
CA LEU A 124 1.86 14.01 -2.96
C LEU A 124 1.49 13.54 -4.38
N PHE A 125 0.79 12.44 -4.52
CA PHE A 125 0.34 11.95 -5.82
C PHE A 125 -0.67 12.88 -6.46
N GLN A 126 -1.66 13.35 -5.73
CA GLN A 126 -2.69 14.27 -6.22
C GLN A 126 -2.09 15.59 -6.72
N GLN A 127 -1.16 16.20 -5.97
CA GLN A 127 -0.43 17.42 -6.36
C GLN A 127 0.41 17.22 -7.63
N ASN A 128 0.83 15.97 -7.92
CA ASN A 128 1.54 15.62 -9.13
C ASN A 128 0.60 15.16 -10.27
N GLY A 129 -0.70 15.39 -10.16
CA GLY A 129 -1.69 15.18 -11.21
C GLY A 129 -2.08 13.72 -11.43
N TYR A 130 -1.94 12.87 -10.40
CA TYR A 130 -2.49 11.52 -10.39
C TYR A 130 -3.95 11.55 -9.92
N VAL A 131 -4.77 10.68 -10.49
CA VAL A 131 -6.05 10.31 -9.90
C VAL A 131 -5.77 9.31 -8.78
N THR A 132 -6.33 9.54 -7.59
CA THR A 132 -5.95 8.79 -6.39
C THR A 132 -7.13 8.00 -5.82
N GLY A 133 -6.90 6.73 -5.45
CA GLY A 133 -7.92 5.87 -4.87
C GLY A 133 -7.39 5.07 -3.68
N CYS A 134 -8.22 4.94 -2.63
CA CYS A 134 -7.92 4.14 -1.45
C CYS A 134 -9.03 3.10 -1.26
N PHE A 135 -8.66 1.80 -1.20
CA PHE A 135 -9.60 0.69 -1.16
C PHE A 135 -9.23 -0.28 -0.04
N GLY A 136 -10.11 -0.45 0.93
CA GLY A 136 -9.93 -1.34 2.07
C GLY A 136 -9.90 -0.61 3.42
N LYS A 137 -8.96 -0.96 4.29
CA LYS A 137 -8.85 -0.46 5.65
C LYS A 137 -8.06 0.84 5.72
N TRP A 138 -8.74 1.98 5.95
CA TRP A 138 -8.08 3.28 6.17
C TRP A 138 -7.50 3.39 7.58
N GLY A 139 -8.34 3.44 8.61
CA GLY A 139 -7.97 3.36 10.01
C GLY A 139 -7.19 4.56 10.57
N MET A 140 -7.32 5.74 9.96
CA MET A 140 -6.62 6.97 10.36
C MET A 140 -7.53 8.20 10.35
N GLY A 141 -8.83 7.98 10.54
CA GLY A 141 -9.84 9.03 10.54
C GLY A 141 -11.22 8.47 10.23
N TYR A 142 -12.20 9.34 10.12
CA TYR A 142 -13.59 9.02 9.81
C TYR A 142 -14.27 10.27 9.20
N PRO A 143 -15.44 10.16 8.56
CA PRO A 143 -16.12 11.29 7.94
C PRO A 143 -16.29 12.48 8.90
N GLY A 144 -15.81 13.64 8.48
CA GLY A 144 -15.87 14.88 9.27
C GLY A 144 -14.74 15.06 10.30
N SER A 145 -13.81 14.11 10.41
CA SER A 145 -12.67 14.22 11.35
C SER A 145 -11.52 15.08 10.84
N GLY A 146 -11.50 15.39 9.54
CA GLY A 146 -10.38 16.03 8.85
C GLY A 146 -9.25 15.05 8.49
N GLY A 147 -9.25 13.82 9.03
CA GLY A 147 -8.29 12.76 8.72
C GLY A 147 -8.89 11.62 7.88
N GLU A 148 -10.09 11.78 7.36
CA GLU A 148 -10.69 10.84 6.41
C GLU A 148 -9.90 10.75 5.10
N ALA A 149 -9.92 9.60 4.44
CA ALA A 149 -9.13 9.34 3.24
C ALA A 149 -9.29 10.42 2.16
N ASN A 150 -10.52 10.90 1.93
CA ASN A 150 -10.79 11.95 0.95
C ASN A 150 -10.15 13.31 1.30
N LYS A 151 -9.88 13.59 2.58
CA LYS A 151 -9.15 14.80 3.01
C LYS A 151 -7.64 14.57 3.05
N MET A 152 -7.21 13.32 3.01
CA MET A 152 -5.82 12.92 3.02
C MET A 152 -5.27 12.62 1.61
N GLY A 153 -5.88 13.22 0.56
CA GLY A 153 -5.38 13.20 -0.80
C GLY A 153 -5.87 12.01 -1.64
N PHE A 154 -7.01 11.39 -1.30
CA PHE A 154 -7.64 10.36 -2.13
C PHE A 154 -8.96 10.87 -2.73
N ASP A 155 -9.04 10.87 -4.07
CA ASP A 155 -10.25 11.28 -4.80
C ASP A 155 -11.40 10.30 -4.56
N VAL A 156 -11.07 9.02 -4.42
CA VAL A 156 -12.02 7.93 -4.18
C VAL A 156 -11.59 7.11 -2.96
N PHE A 157 -12.55 6.83 -2.09
CA PHE A 157 -12.37 5.90 -0.97
C PHE A 157 -13.49 4.87 -0.93
N TYR A 158 -13.14 3.59 -0.77
CA TYR A 158 -14.11 2.53 -0.50
C TYR A 158 -13.55 1.53 0.53
N GLY A 159 -14.23 1.38 1.67
CA GLY A 159 -13.76 0.44 2.70
C GLY A 159 -14.15 0.79 4.12
N TYR A 160 -13.23 0.50 5.05
CA TYR A 160 -13.42 0.67 6.49
C TYR A 160 -12.69 1.91 7.01
N ASN A 161 -13.37 2.75 7.77
CA ASN A 161 -12.74 3.85 8.51
C ASN A 161 -12.16 3.40 9.86
N CYS A 162 -12.78 2.41 10.50
CA CYS A 162 -12.44 1.93 11.85
C CYS A 162 -11.64 0.63 11.82
N GLN A 163 -10.62 0.52 12.66
CA GLN A 163 -9.82 -0.70 12.79
C GLN A 163 -10.69 -1.89 13.22
N ARG A 164 -11.52 -1.72 14.26
CA ARG A 164 -12.38 -2.78 14.79
C ARG A 164 -13.41 -3.29 13.77
N LYS A 165 -14.05 -2.40 13.04
CA LYS A 165 -15.02 -2.79 11.99
C LYS A 165 -14.38 -3.62 10.89
N ALA A 166 -13.10 -3.39 10.61
CA ALA A 166 -12.35 -4.15 9.63
C ALA A 166 -12.02 -5.60 10.06
N HIS A 167 -12.34 -5.99 11.30
CA HIS A 167 -12.24 -7.37 11.75
C HIS A 167 -13.43 -8.24 11.31
N SER A 168 -14.52 -7.64 10.81
CA SER A 168 -15.65 -8.37 10.25
C SER A 168 -15.61 -8.37 8.73
N TYR A 169 -15.60 -9.56 8.12
CA TYR A 169 -15.62 -9.72 6.67
C TYR A 169 -17.03 -9.71 6.07
N TYR A 170 -18.07 -9.71 6.92
CA TYR A 170 -19.47 -9.53 6.54
C TYR A 170 -20.06 -8.32 7.29
N PRO A 171 -19.53 -7.11 7.04
CA PRO A 171 -20.00 -5.91 7.72
C PRO A 171 -21.42 -5.54 7.28
N GLU A 172 -22.14 -4.84 8.14
CA GLU A 172 -23.42 -4.24 7.79
C GLU A 172 -23.28 -3.27 6.60
N TYR A 173 -22.22 -2.46 6.61
CA TYR A 173 -21.91 -1.48 5.56
C TYR A 173 -20.39 -1.28 5.42
N LEU A 174 -20.00 -0.79 4.26
CA LEU A 174 -18.70 -0.16 3.98
C LEU A 174 -18.93 1.33 3.68
N TRP A 175 -17.89 2.10 3.75
CA TRP A 175 -17.92 3.50 3.38
C TRP A 175 -17.56 3.66 1.91
N ASN A 176 -18.43 4.34 1.16
CA ASN A 176 -18.19 4.81 -0.18
C ASN A 176 -18.00 6.33 -0.09
N ASN A 177 -16.74 6.77 -0.04
CA ASN A 177 -16.36 8.13 0.32
C ASN A 177 -16.92 8.54 1.70
N GLN A 178 -17.93 9.40 1.75
CA GLN A 178 -18.55 9.91 2.97
C GLN A 178 -19.90 9.22 3.30
N GLU A 179 -20.33 8.27 2.47
CA GLU A 179 -21.64 7.64 2.57
C GLU A 179 -21.52 6.15 2.95
N LYS A 180 -22.52 5.64 3.65
CA LYS A 180 -22.60 4.22 3.98
C LYS A 180 -23.23 3.44 2.84
N GLU A 181 -22.54 2.39 2.41
CA GLU A 181 -23.07 1.41 1.44
C GLU A 181 -23.32 0.09 2.15
N TYR A 182 -24.60 -0.29 2.29
CA TYR A 182 -25.03 -1.49 3.00
C TYR A 182 -24.69 -2.76 2.20
N GLN A 183 -24.03 -3.71 2.84
CA GLN A 183 -23.47 -4.89 2.18
C GLN A 183 -24.44 -6.07 2.07
N ASN A 184 -25.49 -6.11 2.89
CA ASN A 184 -26.52 -7.15 2.83
C ASN A 184 -25.98 -8.60 2.84
N GLY A 185 -24.98 -8.85 3.68
CA GLY A 185 -24.33 -10.16 3.80
C GLY A 185 -23.29 -10.47 2.71
N ARG A 186 -22.83 -9.48 1.98
CA ARG A 186 -21.73 -9.61 1.02
C ARG A 186 -20.38 -9.68 1.72
N TYR A 187 -19.49 -10.54 1.20
CA TYR A 187 -18.09 -10.60 1.63
C TYR A 187 -17.36 -9.30 1.26
N SER A 188 -16.78 -8.65 2.25
CA SER A 188 -16.22 -7.31 2.08
C SER A 188 -15.03 -7.24 1.14
N GLN A 189 -14.21 -8.29 1.07
CA GLN A 189 -13.04 -8.28 0.20
C GLN A 189 -13.44 -8.31 -1.28
N ASP A 190 -14.53 -9.03 -1.64
CA ASP A 190 -15.08 -8.99 -2.99
C ASP A 190 -15.60 -7.60 -3.34
N ALA A 191 -16.31 -6.95 -2.40
CA ALA A 191 -16.82 -5.59 -2.61
C ALA A 191 -15.67 -4.58 -2.78
N ILE A 192 -14.65 -4.66 -1.94
CA ILE A 192 -13.46 -3.80 -2.01
C ILE A 192 -12.71 -4.06 -3.32
N HIS A 193 -12.52 -5.32 -3.70
CA HIS A 193 -11.82 -5.69 -4.93
C HIS A 193 -12.53 -5.18 -6.18
N GLU A 194 -13.84 -5.33 -6.26
CA GLU A 194 -14.62 -4.80 -7.40
C GLU A 194 -14.49 -3.29 -7.55
N HIS A 195 -14.55 -2.53 -6.45
CA HIS A 195 -14.34 -1.09 -6.50
C HIS A 195 -12.91 -0.71 -6.89
N ALA A 196 -11.92 -1.48 -6.42
CA ALA A 196 -10.52 -1.29 -6.80
C ALA A 196 -10.30 -1.56 -8.30
N MET A 197 -10.85 -2.65 -8.83
CA MET A 197 -10.75 -2.98 -10.25
C MET A 197 -11.51 -1.98 -11.12
N LYS A 198 -12.68 -1.54 -10.67
CA LYS A 198 -13.43 -0.49 -11.37
C LYS A 198 -12.64 0.83 -11.42
N PHE A 199 -11.98 1.21 -10.34
CA PHE A 199 -11.11 2.40 -10.31
C PHE A 199 -9.98 2.30 -11.32
N ILE A 200 -9.32 1.15 -11.45
CA ILE A 200 -8.28 0.91 -12.45
C ILE A 200 -8.85 1.07 -13.86
N GLU A 201 -9.99 0.44 -14.15
CA GLU A 201 -10.61 0.49 -15.49
C GLU A 201 -11.06 1.91 -15.86
N ASP A 202 -11.66 2.64 -14.92
CA ASP A 202 -12.13 4.02 -15.14
C ASP A 202 -10.96 5.02 -15.35
N ASN A 203 -9.74 4.67 -14.93
CA ASN A 203 -8.59 5.57 -14.96
C ASN A 203 -7.38 5.03 -15.76
N LYS A 204 -7.54 3.93 -16.49
CA LYS A 204 -6.43 3.28 -17.23
C LYS A 204 -5.73 4.21 -18.26
N ASP A 205 -6.42 5.23 -18.75
CA ASP A 205 -5.89 6.21 -19.71
C ASP A 205 -5.31 7.47 -19.02
N LYS A 206 -5.17 7.44 -17.70
CA LYS A 206 -4.62 8.54 -16.90
C LYS A 206 -3.56 7.98 -15.94
N ALA A 207 -2.64 8.83 -15.48
CA ALA A 207 -1.79 8.46 -14.37
C ALA A 207 -2.64 8.32 -13.08
N PHE A 208 -2.60 7.17 -12.43
CA PHE A 208 -3.32 6.94 -11.18
C PHE A 208 -2.42 6.35 -10.09
N PHE A 209 -2.78 6.65 -8.85
CA PHE A 209 -2.25 6.03 -7.66
C PHE A 209 -3.35 5.28 -6.93
N GLY A 210 -3.23 3.97 -6.83
CA GLY A 210 -4.13 3.09 -6.09
C GLY A 210 -3.48 2.57 -4.81
N TYR A 211 -4.04 2.93 -3.65
CA TYR A 211 -3.67 2.37 -2.35
C TYR A 211 -4.68 1.29 -1.96
N PHE A 212 -4.31 0.03 -2.23
CA PHE A 212 -5.15 -1.14 -2.01
C PHE A 212 -4.74 -1.79 -0.69
N THR A 213 -5.50 -1.52 0.33
CA THR A 213 -5.21 -1.87 1.72
C THR A 213 -6.19 -2.93 2.22
N TYR A 214 -6.04 -4.14 1.65
CA TYR A 214 -6.86 -5.29 2.01
C TYR A 214 -6.70 -5.67 3.48
N THR A 215 -7.79 -6.14 4.09
CA THR A 215 -7.76 -6.59 5.48
C THR A 215 -7.25 -8.01 5.66
N ILE A 216 -7.22 -8.81 4.59
CA ILE A 216 -6.67 -10.16 4.61
C ILE A 216 -5.13 -10.12 4.76
N PRO A 217 -4.55 -11.12 5.47
CA PRO A 217 -5.16 -12.24 6.19
C PRO A 217 -5.43 -11.96 7.69
N HIS A 218 -5.63 -10.70 8.11
CA HIS A 218 -5.93 -10.35 9.50
C HIS A 218 -7.18 -11.11 10.02
N ALA A 219 -7.21 -11.47 11.28
CA ALA A 219 -8.40 -12.00 11.92
C ALA A 219 -9.55 -10.95 11.92
N GLU A 220 -10.78 -11.33 11.74
CA GLU A 220 -11.41 -12.65 11.79
C GLU A 220 -10.85 -13.59 10.71
N LEU A 221 -10.63 -14.86 11.05
CA LEU A 221 -10.14 -15.86 10.09
C LEU A 221 -11.33 -16.43 9.32
N CYS A 222 -11.64 -15.82 8.20
CA CYS A 222 -12.80 -16.13 7.39
C CYS A 222 -12.47 -16.13 5.89
N GLN A 223 -12.49 -17.31 5.28
CA GLN A 223 -12.49 -17.50 3.84
C GLN A 223 -13.83 -18.11 3.44
N PRO A 224 -14.67 -17.42 2.65
CA PRO A 224 -16.01 -17.90 2.32
C PRO A 224 -16.03 -19.10 1.35
N GLN A 225 -14.94 -19.34 0.61
CA GLN A 225 -14.85 -20.42 -0.36
C GLN A 225 -14.31 -21.70 0.28
N ASP A 226 -15.20 -22.62 0.66
CA ASP A 226 -14.84 -23.90 1.28
C ASP A 226 -13.80 -24.68 0.46
N SER A 227 -13.86 -24.62 -0.86
CA SER A 227 -12.91 -25.31 -1.75
C SER A 227 -11.46 -24.84 -1.55
N ILE A 228 -11.25 -23.56 -1.24
CA ILE A 228 -9.91 -23.02 -0.95
C ILE A 228 -9.47 -23.45 0.46
N VAL A 229 -10.37 -23.40 1.42
CA VAL A 229 -10.10 -23.86 2.80
C VAL A 229 -9.77 -25.36 2.81
N ASP A 230 -10.53 -26.16 2.05
CA ASP A 230 -10.32 -27.61 1.94
C ASP A 230 -8.95 -28.00 1.37
N MET A 231 -8.34 -27.11 0.57
CA MET A 231 -6.95 -27.31 0.12
C MET A 231 -5.96 -27.38 1.27
N TYR A 232 -6.28 -26.75 2.41
CA TYR A 232 -5.39 -26.62 3.56
C TYR A 232 -5.82 -27.39 4.80
N LYS A 233 -7.09 -27.86 4.87
CA LYS A 233 -7.56 -28.71 5.98
C LYS A 233 -6.68 -29.96 6.13
N GLY A 234 -6.23 -30.21 7.35
CA GLY A 234 -5.35 -31.35 7.66
C GLY A 234 -3.88 -31.19 7.26
N LYS A 235 -3.49 -30.09 6.60
CA LYS A 235 -2.08 -29.81 6.27
C LYS A 235 -1.30 -29.19 7.45
N PHE A 236 -2.02 -28.62 8.40
CA PHE A 236 -1.43 -27.99 9.58
C PHE A 236 -1.84 -28.75 10.84
N GLN A 237 -0.94 -28.76 11.80
CA GLN A 237 -1.31 -29.15 13.16
C GLN A 237 -2.07 -27.99 13.77
N GLU A 238 -3.40 -28.06 13.73
CA GLU A 238 -4.24 -27.04 14.34
C GLU A 238 -4.11 -27.13 15.87
N PRO A 239 -3.75 -26.03 16.55
CA PRO A 239 -3.49 -26.11 18.00
C PRO A 239 -4.77 -26.36 18.80
N HIS A 240 -5.82 -25.62 18.47
CA HIS A 240 -7.19 -25.69 18.98
C HIS A 240 -8.11 -24.91 18.04
N PRO A 241 -9.43 -25.13 18.05
CA PRO A 241 -10.35 -24.19 17.47
C PRO A 241 -10.11 -22.79 18.04
N TRP A 242 -10.05 -21.81 17.17
CA TRP A 242 -9.96 -20.42 17.60
C TRP A 242 -11.31 -19.97 18.18
N TYR A 243 -11.33 -19.57 19.42
CA TYR A 243 -12.48 -18.98 20.09
C TYR A 243 -12.10 -17.61 20.62
N ASP A 244 -12.79 -16.60 20.13
CA ASP A 244 -12.71 -15.24 20.63
C ASP A 244 -14.09 -14.79 21.08
N ASN A 245 -14.19 -14.27 22.30
CA ASN A 245 -15.42 -13.68 22.81
C ASN A 245 -15.56 -12.21 22.42
N GLY A 246 -14.66 -11.68 21.60
CA GLY A 246 -14.59 -10.29 21.17
C GLY A 246 -14.80 -10.13 19.66
N ASP A 247 -13.92 -9.29 19.05
CA ASP A 247 -14.09 -8.79 17.70
C ASP A 247 -13.53 -9.72 16.61
N TYR A 248 -12.91 -10.86 16.96
CA TYR A 248 -12.19 -11.72 16.00
C TYR A 248 -12.94 -12.98 15.57
N GLY A 249 -14.15 -13.20 16.08
CA GLY A 249 -14.95 -14.36 15.71
C GLY A 249 -14.34 -15.71 16.12
N THR A 250 -14.79 -16.80 15.48
CA THR A 250 -14.32 -18.18 15.74
C THR A 250 -13.94 -18.89 14.46
N ALA A 251 -12.89 -19.72 14.49
CA ALA A 251 -12.51 -20.58 13.38
C ALA A 251 -12.18 -21.99 13.88
N THR A 252 -12.72 -23.03 13.24
CA THR A 252 -12.46 -24.42 13.62
C THR A 252 -11.10 -24.92 13.15
N ASN A 253 -10.61 -24.39 12.03
CA ASN A 253 -9.30 -24.69 11.46
C ASN A 253 -8.54 -23.38 11.21
N PRO A 254 -8.05 -22.69 12.24
CA PRO A 254 -7.55 -21.31 12.10
C PRO A 254 -6.35 -21.21 11.14
N ARG A 255 -5.43 -22.16 11.15
CA ARG A 255 -4.28 -22.13 10.23
C ARG A 255 -4.67 -22.41 8.78
N ALA A 256 -5.61 -23.32 8.55
CA ALA A 256 -6.14 -23.56 7.21
C ALA A 256 -6.92 -22.35 6.68
N GLN A 257 -7.70 -21.68 7.52
CA GLN A 257 -8.39 -20.45 7.18
C GLN A 257 -7.40 -19.33 6.81
N PHE A 258 -6.39 -19.12 7.64
CA PHE A 258 -5.33 -18.13 7.38
C PHE A 258 -4.62 -18.38 6.04
N ALA A 259 -4.22 -19.63 5.80
CA ALA A 259 -3.58 -20.00 4.54
C ALA A 259 -4.51 -19.80 3.33
N ALA A 260 -5.78 -20.09 3.48
CA ALA A 260 -6.79 -19.87 2.44
C ALA A 260 -7.01 -18.40 2.14
N MET A 261 -7.00 -17.54 3.17
CA MET A 261 -7.09 -16.08 3.00
C MET A 261 -5.88 -15.49 2.27
N ILE A 262 -4.68 -16.07 2.45
CA ILE A 262 -3.48 -15.63 1.71
C ILE A 262 -3.54 -16.06 0.25
N LEU A 263 -4.12 -17.23 -0.05
CA LEU A 263 -4.25 -17.73 -1.43
C LEU A 263 -5.31 -16.96 -2.24
N SER A 264 -6.38 -16.50 -1.58
CA SER A 264 -7.50 -15.82 -2.24
C SER A 264 -7.12 -14.45 -2.76
#